data_daa075c7fc77d23080f21c7e38600d6b
#
_entry.id   daa075c7fc77d23080f21c7e38600d6b
#
_cell.length_a   1.000
_cell.length_b   1.000
_cell.length_c   1.000
_cell.angle_alpha   90.00
_cell.angle_beta   90.00
_cell.angle_gamma   90.00
#
_symmetry.space_group_name_H-M   'P 1'
#
loop_
_entity.id
_entity.type
_entity.pdbx_description
1 polymer ?
#
loop_
_entity_poly.entity_id
_entity_poly.type
_entity_poly.pdbx_seq_one_letter_code
_entity_poly.pdbx_strand_id
1 'polypeptide(L)'
;MIRLALFLLALGSMSAPVTAVAAEGLTLRGGNDPRIQQGIDLIYQLHFAEADRYFETIIAADPANPAGHFFLAMVGWWRVLIDLDDRSHDEELYALLKRCIEVCDRRLKEDSEDFDAILFKGGAVGFRGRLRGDRHEFLRAARDGLRCLPLLNKSRELEPTNKDILFGQGIYNYFAEVIPERHPVVRPVMFFLADGDRQLGLQQLEEVAREGRYARAEALYFLAQIHRLFEGDDRAALPYLVELHEMYPGNALFHRYRARTLIALGRWVEGVGLYEEVARRSRGGQAGYHLRGHIEALYYIGKNAFRQRRREAAVRSFVVADSLGFTLGAEAKEQAANGYSALVNLYLGMTYDELGQRDAAVRCFDRVLALPERGTSHKLARSYRKEPFARQER
;
A
#
# COMPACT_ATOMS: atom_id res chain seq x y z
N MET A 1 55.10 -15.12 32.41
CA MET A 1 53.97 -14.87 33.31
C MET A 1 53.43 -13.47 33.04
N ILE A 2 52.49 -13.31 32.17
CA ILE A 2 51.64 -12.11 32.06
C ILE A 2 50.27 -12.59 31.62
N ARG A 3 49.27 -12.41 32.47
CA ARG A 3 47.86 -12.75 32.23
C ARG A 3 47.21 -11.68 31.35
N LEU A 4 46.73 -12.08 30.19
CA LEU A 4 45.90 -11.25 29.30
C LEU A 4 44.43 -11.43 29.70
N ALA A 5 43.82 -10.40 30.27
CA ALA A 5 42.40 -10.37 30.61
C ALA A 5 41.61 -9.98 29.35
N LEU A 6 40.80 -10.90 28.85
CA LEU A 6 39.77 -10.63 27.80
C LEU A 6 38.58 -9.92 28.43
N PHE A 7 38.37 -8.65 28.08
CA PHE A 7 37.14 -7.92 28.34
C PHE A 7 36.14 -8.27 27.23
N LEU A 8 35.19 -9.14 27.50
CA LEU A 8 34.01 -9.35 26.70
C LEU A 8 33.02 -8.20 26.99
N LEU A 9 32.94 -7.23 26.09
CA LEU A 9 31.86 -6.25 26.05
C LEU A 9 30.60 -6.96 25.52
N ALA A 10 29.73 -7.38 26.40
CA ALA A 10 28.36 -7.76 26.08
C ALA A 10 27.60 -6.47 25.77
N LEU A 11 27.40 -6.17 24.48
CA LEU A 11 26.38 -5.24 24.02
C LEU A 11 25.02 -5.89 24.24
N GLY A 12 24.50 -5.75 25.45
CA GLY A 12 23.10 -6.01 25.73
C GLY A 12 22.27 -4.95 25.03
N SER A 13 21.53 -5.36 24.01
CA SER A 13 20.40 -4.58 23.49
C SER A 13 19.39 -4.42 24.62
N MET A 14 19.44 -3.29 25.32
CA MET A 14 18.36 -2.88 26.21
C MET A 14 17.15 -2.54 25.36
N SER A 15 16.33 -3.56 25.08
CA SER A 15 14.93 -3.32 24.76
C SER A 15 14.32 -2.68 26.00
N ALA A 16 13.96 -1.39 25.88
CA ALA A 16 13.19 -0.72 26.92
C ALA A 16 11.93 -1.57 27.21
N PRO A 17 11.57 -1.78 28.49
CA PRO A 17 10.36 -2.52 28.80
C PRO A 17 9.19 -1.74 28.19
N VAL A 18 8.39 -2.41 27.37
CA VAL A 18 7.06 -1.92 26.98
C VAL A 18 6.32 -1.78 28.30
N THR A 19 6.20 -0.55 28.78
CA THR A 19 5.41 -0.24 29.97
C THR A 19 4.04 -0.82 29.76
N ALA A 20 3.55 -1.64 30.71
CA ALA A 20 2.22 -2.22 30.69
C ALA A 20 1.20 -1.09 30.46
N VAL A 21 0.66 -1.03 29.25
CA VAL A 21 -0.34 -0.04 28.86
C VAL A 21 -1.62 -0.46 29.54
N ALA A 22 -2.08 0.30 30.51
CA ALA A 22 -3.40 0.09 31.12
C ALA A 22 -4.43 0.23 29.99
N ALA A 23 -5.03 -0.89 29.57
CA ALA A 23 -5.93 -0.94 28.40
C ALA A 23 -7.38 -0.59 28.75
N GLU A 24 -7.67 -0.37 30.04
CA GLU A 24 -9.00 0.03 30.47
C GLU A 24 -9.42 1.35 29.82
N GLY A 25 -10.57 1.35 29.14
CA GLY A 25 -11.18 2.54 28.57
C GLY A 25 -10.61 3.02 27.22
N LEU A 26 -9.94 2.14 26.43
CA LEU A 26 -9.53 2.54 25.09
C LEU A 26 -10.75 2.78 24.20
N THR A 27 -10.96 4.02 23.73
CA THR A 27 -12.11 4.42 22.92
C THR A 27 -11.72 5.49 21.90
N LEU A 28 -12.40 5.49 20.74
CA LEU A 28 -12.35 6.61 19.79
C LEU A 28 -13.36 7.72 20.14
N ARG A 29 -14.23 7.51 21.11
CA ARG A 29 -15.14 8.51 21.60
C ARG A 29 -14.37 9.66 22.21
N GLY A 30 -14.67 10.89 21.80
CA GLY A 30 -13.92 12.08 22.24
C GLY A 30 -12.51 12.22 21.66
N GLY A 31 -12.01 11.24 20.95
CA GLY A 31 -10.94 11.29 19.94
C GLY A 31 -9.56 11.79 20.38
N ASN A 32 -8.98 11.37 21.52
CA ASN A 32 -7.60 11.76 21.85
C ASN A 32 -6.88 10.78 22.78
N ASP A 33 -6.89 9.51 22.47
CA ASP A 33 -6.10 8.54 23.20
C ASP A 33 -4.69 8.41 22.58
N PRO A 34 -3.62 8.84 23.27
CA PRO A 34 -2.25 8.78 22.74
C PRO A 34 -1.76 7.36 22.51
N ARG A 35 -2.36 6.35 23.17
CA ARG A 35 -2.04 4.94 22.98
C ARG A 35 -2.45 4.47 21.58
N ILE A 36 -3.61 4.93 21.09
CA ILE A 36 -4.06 4.63 19.72
C ILE A 36 -3.09 5.23 18.72
N GLN A 37 -2.70 6.48 18.89
CA GLN A 37 -1.74 7.14 18.00
C GLN A 37 -0.38 6.43 17.98
N GLN A 38 0.13 6.02 19.14
CA GLN A 38 1.38 5.25 19.22
C GLN A 38 1.30 3.95 18.40
N GLY A 39 0.20 3.20 18.52
CA GLY A 39 0.01 1.98 17.74
C GLY A 39 -0.11 2.25 16.25
N ILE A 40 -0.83 3.32 15.85
CA ILE A 40 -0.94 3.77 14.47
C ILE A 40 0.43 4.13 13.89
N ASP A 41 1.26 4.84 14.64
CA ASP A 41 2.60 5.23 14.20
C ASP A 41 3.49 4.00 13.95
N LEU A 42 3.40 2.95 14.80
CA LEU A 42 4.09 1.68 14.56
C LEU A 42 3.65 1.02 13.25
N ILE A 43 2.35 1.04 12.93
CA ILE A 43 1.82 0.50 11.67
C ILE A 43 2.41 1.27 10.48
N TYR A 44 2.32 2.59 10.48
CA TYR A 44 2.78 3.40 9.34
C TYR A 44 4.30 3.47 9.22
N GLN A 45 5.05 3.26 10.29
CA GLN A 45 6.50 3.06 10.27
C GLN A 45 6.90 1.67 9.79
N LEU A 46 5.93 0.78 9.54
CA LEU A 46 6.11 -0.63 9.14
C LEU A 46 6.86 -1.47 10.19
N HIS A 47 6.76 -1.10 11.46
CA HIS A 47 7.30 -1.85 12.61
C HIS A 47 6.30 -2.95 13.02
N PHE A 48 5.94 -3.82 12.08
CA PHE A 48 4.83 -4.76 12.22
C PHE A 48 4.94 -5.68 13.44
N ALA A 49 6.13 -6.22 13.73
CA ALA A 49 6.32 -7.09 14.88
C ALA A 49 6.15 -6.35 16.24
N GLU A 50 6.42 -5.05 16.27
CA GLU A 50 6.19 -4.21 17.44
C GLU A 50 4.72 -3.84 17.55
N ALA A 51 4.09 -3.50 16.42
CA ALA A 51 2.66 -3.21 16.34
C ALA A 51 1.81 -4.42 16.77
N ASP A 52 2.15 -5.65 16.33
CA ASP A 52 1.47 -6.87 16.75
C ASP A 52 1.51 -7.01 18.26
N ARG A 53 2.71 -7.03 18.86
CA ARG A 53 2.87 -7.14 20.32
C ARG A 53 2.14 -6.04 21.08
N TYR A 54 2.14 -4.83 20.52
CA TYR A 54 1.47 -3.70 21.14
C TYR A 54 -0.04 -3.91 21.20
N PHE A 55 -0.68 -4.28 20.08
CA PHE A 55 -2.13 -4.51 20.07
C PHE A 55 -2.54 -5.83 20.74
N GLU A 56 -1.71 -6.87 20.71
CA GLU A 56 -1.93 -8.09 21.48
C GLU A 56 -1.93 -7.81 23.00
N THR A 57 -1.05 -6.91 23.47
CA THR A 57 -1.06 -6.48 24.89
C THR A 57 -2.37 -5.75 25.24
N ILE A 58 -2.87 -4.90 24.34
CA ILE A 58 -4.16 -4.23 24.52
C ILE A 58 -5.31 -5.24 24.56
N ILE A 59 -5.32 -6.21 23.65
CA ILE A 59 -6.33 -7.27 23.60
C ILE A 59 -6.26 -8.15 24.88
N ALA A 60 -5.09 -8.48 25.36
CA ALA A 60 -4.92 -9.28 26.57
C ALA A 60 -5.45 -8.59 27.83
N ALA A 61 -5.32 -7.26 27.90
CA ALA A 61 -5.81 -6.46 29.02
C ALA A 61 -7.35 -6.28 28.98
N ASP A 62 -7.93 -6.11 27.79
CA ASP A 62 -9.39 -6.03 27.57
C ASP A 62 -9.81 -6.76 26.28
N PRO A 63 -10.06 -8.08 26.37
CA PRO A 63 -10.46 -8.88 25.19
C PRO A 63 -11.83 -8.51 24.60
N ALA A 64 -12.65 -7.76 25.34
CA ALA A 64 -13.97 -7.30 24.88
C ALA A 64 -13.89 -5.95 24.16
N ASN A 65 -12.75 -5.25 24.24
CA ASN A 65 -12.59 -3.96 23.57
C ASN A 65 -12.29 -4.14 22.08
N PRO A 66 -13.11 -3.61 21.16
CA PRO A 66 -12.93 -3.80 19.72
C PRO A 66 -11.71 -3.07 19.15
N ALA A 67 -11.21 -2.01 19.80
CA ALA A 67 -10.12 -1.19 19.30
C ALA A 67 -8.83 -2.00 19.08
N GLY A 68 -8.42 -2.81 20.08
CA GLY A 68 -7.23 -3.67 19.95
C GLY A 68 -7.35 -4.63 18.77
N HIS A 69 -8.51 -5.28 18.61
CA HIS A 69 -8.78 -6.20 17.50
C HIS A 69 -8.79 -5.52 16.14
N PHE A 70 -9.36 -4.30 16.08
CA PHE A 70 -9.40 -3.53 14.83
C PHE A 70 -7.99 -3.10 14.41
N PHE A 71 -7.21 -2.52 15.30
CA PHE A 71 -5.86 -2.05 14.95
C PHE A 71 -4.89 -3.21 14.69
N LEU A 72 -5.05 -4.37 15.33
CA LEU A 72 -4.32 -5.58 14.96
C LEU A 72 -4.67 -6.01 13.51
N ALA A 73 -5.95 -5.93 13.13
CA ALA A 73 -6.35 -6.16 11.74
C ALA A 73 -5.75 -5.10 10.78
N MET A 74 -5.54 -3.86 11.22
CA MET A 74 -4.87 -2.83 10.42
C MET A 74 -3.37 -3.12 10.23
N VAL A 75 -2.70 -3.75 11.20
CA VAL A 75 -1.33 -4.29 10.98
C VAL A 75 -1.34 -5.30 9.83
N GLY A 76 -2.27 -6.25 9.86
CA GLY A 76 -2.47 -7.24 8.78
C GLY A 76 -2.80 -6.57 7.43
N TRP A 77 -3.66 -5.56 7.43
CA TRP A 77 -3.98 -4.77 6.23
C TRP A 77 -2.74 -4.13 5.61
N TRP A 78 -1.89 -3.52 6.41
CA TRP A 78 -0.67 -2.87 5.91
C TRP A 78 0.37 -3.86 5.40
N ARG A 79 0.43 -5.10 5.95
CA ARG A 79 1.22 -6.20 5.35
C ARG A 79 0.76 -6.54 3.93
N VAL A 80 -0.55 -6.62 3.72
CA VAL A 80 -1.12 -6.82 2.38
C VAL A 80 -0.86 -5.63 1.47
N LEU A 81 -1.05 -4.40 1.98
CA LEU A 81 -1.01 -3.17 1.17
C LEU A 81 0.38 -2.85 0.61
N ILE A 82 1.45 -3.15 1.33
CA ILE A 82 2.81 -2.89 0.87
C ILE A 82 3.21 -3.76 -0.33
N ASP A 83 2.59 -4.93 -0.51
CA ASP A 83 2.75 -5.80 -1.68
C ASP A 83 1.42 -6.48 -2.03
N LEU A 84 0.54 -5.76 -2.72
CA LEU A 84 -0.80 -6.25 -3.10
C LEU A 84 -0.78 -7.48 -4.03
N ASP A 85 0.34 -7.76 -4.69
CA ASP A 85 0.48 -8.95 -5.53
C ASP A 85 0.76 -10.21 -4.69
N ASP A 86 1.27 -10.06 -3.46
CA ASP A 86 1.42 -11.14 -2.51
C ASP A 86 0.10 -11.39 -1.77
N ARG A 87 -0.40 -12.63 -1.86
CA ARG A 87 -1.65 -13.05 -1.22
C ARG A 87 -1.45 -13.86 0.06
N SER A 88 -0.21 -14.06 0.48
CA SER A 88 0.12 -14.91 1.63
C SER A 88 -0.50 -14.45 2.94
N HIS A 89 -0.81 -13.15 3.07
CA HIS A 89 -1.40 -12.54 4.25
C HIS A 89 -2.93 -12.39 4.19
N ASP A 90 -3.58 -12.76 3.09
CA ASP A 90 -5.03 -12.53 2.90
C ASP A 90 -5.87 -13.29 3.92
N GLU A 91 -5.60 -14.59 4.14
CA GLU A 91 -6.36 -15.42 5.06
C GLU A 91 -6.22 -14.93 6.51
N GLU A 92 -5.00 -14.56 6.91
CA GLU A 92 -4.75 -13.97 8.23
C GLU A 92 -5.56 -12.68 8.42
N LEU A 93 -5.53 -11.78 7.45
CA LEU A 93 -6.29 -10.53 7.49
C LEU A 93 -7.80 -10.78 7.58
N TYR A 94 -8.33 -11.71 6.79
CA TYR A 94 -9.76 -12.09 6.89
C TYR A 94 -10.13 -12.63 8.28
N ALA A 95 -9.25 -13.40 8.90
CA ALA A 95 -9.47 -13.94 10.25
C ALA A 95 -9.46 -12.81 11.30
N LEU A 96 -8.51 -11.87 11.23
CA LEU A 96 -8.42 -10.71 12.12
C LEU A 96 -9.66 -9.81 12.00
N LEU A 97 -10.07 -9.46 10.78
CA LEU A 97 -11.29 -8.67 10.54
C LEU A 97 -12.55 -9.37 11.04
N LYS A 98 -12.66 -10.69 10.83
CA LYS A 98 -13.76 -11.48 11.35
C LYS A 98 -13.80 -11.45 12.88
N ARG A 99 -12.64 -11.61 13.53
CA ARG A 99 -12.56 -11.56 15.00
C ARG A 99 -13.01 -10.21 15.55
N CYS A 100 -12.56 -9.10 14.94
CA CYS A 100 -13.04 -7.76 15.30
C CYS A 100 -14.57 -7.65 15.20
N ILE A 101 -15.17 -8.09 14.09
CA ILE A 101 -16.62 -8.07 13.88
C ILE A 101 -17.35 -8.89 14.97
N GLU A 102 -16.84 -10.08 15.32
CA GLU A 102 -17.44 -10.94 16.35
C GLU A 102 -17.40 -10.29 17.75
N VAL A 103 -16.33 -9.54 18.07
CA VAL A 103 -16.23 -8.77 19.32
C VAL A 103 -17.28 -7.66 19.33
N CYS A 104 -17.37 -6.90 18.24
CA CYS A 104 -18.38 -5.84 18.10
C CYS A 104 -19.81 -6.41 18.19
N ASP A 105 -20.08 -7.55 17.54
CA ASP A 105 -21.42 -8.17 17.55
C ASP A 105 -21.86 -8.60 18.96
N ARG A 106 -20.93 -9.02 19.83
CA ARG A 106 -21.26 -9.33 21.25
C ARG A 106 -21.63 -8.06 22.00
N ARG A 107 -20.86 -6.99 21.89
CA ARG A 107 -21.14 -5.71 22.56
C ARG A 107 -22.47 -5.10 22.10
N LEU A 108 -22.75 -5.15 20.78
CA LEU A 108 -24.00 -4.64 20.21
C LEU A 108 -25.26 -5.44 20.63
N LYS A 109 -25.10 -6.66 21.12
CA LYS A 109 -26.22 -7.40 21.77
C LYS A 109 -26.52 -6.90 23.17
N GLU A 110 -25.53 -6.36 23.87
CA GLU A 110 -25.65 -5.81 25.23
C GLU A 110 -26.06 -4.34 25.16
N ASP A 111 -25.45 -3.54 24.27
CA ASP A 111 -25.76 -2.14 24.01
C ASP A 111 -25.79 -1.88 22.50
N SER A 112 -26.96 -1.70 21.94
CA SER A 112 -27.16 -1.43 20.49
C SER A 112 -26.68 -0.05 20.06
N GLU A 113 -26.33 0.85 20.99
CA GLU A 113 -25.78 2.18 20.75
C GLU A 113 -24.30 2.32 21.17
N ASP A 114 -23.63 1.20 21.42
CA ASP A 114 -22.21 1.17 21.70
C ASP A 114 -21.42 1.75 20.51
N PHE A 115 -20.97 2.99 20.69
CA PHE A 115 -20.29 3.76 19.64
C PHE A 115 -19.05 3.05 19.10
N ASP A 116 -18.17 2.57 19.99
CA ASP A 116 -16.94 1.91 19.57
C ASP A 116 -17.23 0.62 18.80
N ALA A 117 -18.19 -0.18 19.25
CA ALA A 117 -18.59 -1.39 18.55
C ALA A 117 -19.19 -1.10 17.17
N ILE A 118 -20.00 -0.05 17.02
CA ILE A 118 -20.55 0.39 15.74
C ILE A 118 -19.46 0.84 14.81
N LEU A 119 -18.57 1.73 15.27
CA LEU A 119 -17.51 2.33 14.47
C LEU A 119 -16.49 1.31 14.00
N PHE A 120 -15.96 0.48 14.91
CA PHE A 120 -14.97 -0.53 14.57
C PHE A 120 -15.54 -1.68 13.72
N LYS A 121 -16.82 -2.06 13.92
CA LYS A 121 -17.50 -2.99 13.03
C LYS A 121 -17.63 -2.42 11.62
N GLY A 122 -18.01 -1.14 11.50
CA GLY A 122 -18.06 -0.42 10.22
C GLY A 122 -16.71 -0.43 9.53
N GLY A 123 -15.65 -0.08 10.25
CA GLY A 123 -14.28 -0.11 9.74
C GLY A 123 -13.84 -1.51 9.28
N ALA A 124 -14.04 -2.53 10.11
CA ALA A 124 -13.65 -3.91 9.78
C ALA A 124 -14.41 -4.46 8.55
N VAL A 125 -15.70 -4.17 8.42
CA VAL A 125 -16.51 -4.53 7.25
C VAL A 125 -16.03 -3.75 6.02
N GLY A 126 -15.71 -2.45 6.16
CA GLY A 126 -15.19 -1.62 5.09
C GLY A 126 -13.84 -2.12 4.54
N PHE A 127 -12.87 -2.42 5.41
CA PHE A 127 -11.56 -2.98 5.00
C PHE A 127 -11.68 -4.38 4.39
N ARG A 128 -12.61 -5.22 4.89
CA ARG A 128 -12.92 -6.50 4.24
C ARG A 128 -13.47 -6.30 2.83
N GLY A 129 -14.36 -5.34 2.66
CA GLY A 129 -14.90 -4.97 1.34
C GLY A 129 -13.81 -4.48 0.40
N ARG A 130 -12.86 -3.67 0.90
CA ARG A 130 -11.73 -3.21 0.13
C ARG A 130 -10.84 -4.36 -0.33
N LEU A 131 -10.41 -5.25 0.56
CA LEU A 131 -9.60 -6.42 0.19
C LEU A 131 -10.30 -7.25 -0.89
N ARG A 132 -11.61 -7.48 -0.77
CA ARG A 132 -12.41 -8.16 -1.80
C ARG A 132 -12.38 -7.42 -3.15
N GLY A 133 -12.46 -6.10 -3.13
CA GLY A 133 -12.31 -5.28 -4.34
C GLY A 133 -10.94 -5.44 -4.99
N ASP A 134 -9.88 -5.38 -4.21
CA ASP A 134 -8.49 -5.58 -4.67
C ASP A 134 -8.24 -7.01 -5.20
N ARG A 135 -9.06 -8.00 -4.75
CA ARG A 135 -9.07 -9.39 -5.24
C ARG A 135 -10.08 -9.65 -6.36
N HIS A 136 -10.70 -8.60 -6.91
CA HIS A 136 -11.72 -8.65 -7.99
C HIS A 136 -13.02 -9.35 -7.60
N GLU A 137 -13.32 -9.48 -6.30
CA GLU A 137 -14.56 -10.04 -5.77
C GLU A 137 -15.65 -8.94 -5.65
N PHE A 138 -15.91 -8.22 -6.73
CA PHE A 138 -16.70 -6.98 -6.72
C PHE A 138 -18.10 -7.09 -6.12
N LEU A 139 -18.82 -8.20 -6.35
CA LEU A 139 -20.15 -8.42 -5.77
C LEU A 139 -20.09 -8.61 -4.24
N ARG A 140 -19.06 -9.28 -3.73
CA ARG A 140 -18.85 -9.43 -2.29
C ARG A 140 -18.42 -8.10 -1.65
N ALA A 141 -17.59 -7.34 -2.33
CA ALA A 141 -17.18 -6.00 -1.91
C ALA A 141 -18.38 -5.05 -1.81
N ALA A 142 -19.26 -5.04 -2.82
CA ALA A 142 -20.48 -4.24 -2.81
C ALA A 142 -21.44 -4.62 -1.65
N ARG A 143 -21.58 -5.92 -1.35
CA ARG A 143 -22.38 -6.37 -0.18
C ARG A 143 -21.78 -5.92 1.15
N ASP A 144 -20.46 -5.84 1.27
CA ASP A 144 -19.83 -5.27 2.46
C ASP A 144 -20.09 -3.76 2.55
N GLY A 145 -20.09 -3.04 1.45
CA GLY A 145 -20.51 -1.63 1.39
C GLY A 145 -21.93 -1.42 1.91
N LEU A 146 -22.89 -2.26 1.49
CA LEU A 146 -24.28 -2.26 2.00
C LEU A 146 -24.36 -2.41 3.53
N ARG A 147 -23.49 -3.25 4.10
CA ARG A 147 -23.45 -3.50 5.55
C ARG A 147 -22.71 -2.41 6.32
N CYS A 148 -21.75 -1.77 5.68
CA CYS A 148 -20.91 -0.73 6.29
C CYS A 148 -21.68 0.59 6.45
N LEU A 149 -22.43 1.03 5.44
CA LEU A 149 -23.09 2.33 5.39
C LEU A 149 -23.99 2.64 6.59
N PRO A 150 -24.92 1.74 7.03
CA PRO A 150 -25.73 2.01 8.21
C PRO A 150 -24.91 2.21 9.48
N LEU A 151 -23.78 1.50 9.62
CA LEU A 151 -22.88 1.62 10.77
C LEU A 151 -22.16 2.99 10.75
N LEU A 152 -21.72 3.45 9.59
CA LEU A 152 -21.10 4.77 9.44
C LEU A 152 -22.10 5.89 9.77
N ASN A 153 -23.34 5.77 9.28
CA ASN A 153 -24.38 6.76 9.55
C ASN A 153 -24.71 6.81 11.06
N LYS A 154 -24.86 5.63 11.70
CA LYS A 154 -25.12 5.57 13.13
C LYS A 154 -23.96 6.12 13.96
N SER A 155 -22.70 5.84 13.56
CA SER A 155 -21.53 6.45 14.22
C SER A 155 -21.56 7.98 14.14
N ARG A 156 -21.97 8.53 12.99
CA ARG A 156 -22.08 9.98 12.79
C ARG A 156 -23.20 10.61 13.65
N GLU A 157 -24.31 9.90 13.84
CA GLU A 157 -25.40 10.35 14.71
C GLU A 157 -24.94 10.42 16.18
N LEU A 158 -24.17 9.40 16.63
CA LEU A 158 -23.68 9.31 18.00
C LEU A 158 -22.56 10.31 18.31
N GLU A 159 -21.66 10.57 17.35
CA GLU A 159 -20.50 11.44 17.53
C GLU A 159 -20.33 12.40 16.31
N PRO A 160 -21.24 13.40 16.17
CA PRO A 160 -21.28 14.26 14.97
C PRO A 160 -20.04 15.17 14.82
N THR A 161 -19.28 15.37 15.87
CA THR A 161 -18.07 16.21 15.86
C THR A 161 -16.78 15.42 15.56
N ASN A 162 -16.84 14.09 15.58
CA ASN A 162 -15.69 13.26 15.32
C ASN A 162 -15.37 13.22 13.81
N LYS A 163 -14.29 13.89 13.42
CA LYS A 163 -13.88 14.02 12.01
C LYS A 163 -13.40 12.72 11.38
N ASP A 164 -12.89 11.78 12.17
CA ASP A 164 -12.40 10.48 11.64
C ASP A 164 -13.53 9.66 11.02
N ILE A 165 -14.78 9.83 11.46
CA ILE A 165 -15.96 9.16 10.88
C ILE A 165 -16.16 9.57 9.40
N LEU A 166 -15.82 10.81 9.05
CA LEU A 166 -15.93 11.31 7.68
C LEU A 166 -15.06 10.51 6.70
N PHE A 167 -14.01 9.83 7.18
CA PHE A 167 -13.19 8.97 6.34
C PHE A 167 -14.02 7.87 5.65
N GLY A 168 -14.78 7.11 6.44
CA GLY A 168 -15.64 6.06 5.89
C GLY A 168 -16.74 6.60 4.97
N GLN A 169 -17.35 7.74 5.34
CA GLN A 169 -18.37 8.40 4.52
C GLN A 169 -17.78 8.94 3.20
N GLY A 170 -16.61 9.55 3.26
CA GLY A 170 -15.90 10.05 2.07
C GLY A 170 -15.55 8.94 1.09
N ILE A 171 -15.04 7.82 1.60
CA ILE A 171 -14.78 6.61 0.79
C ILE A 171 -16.06 6.11 0.14
N TYR A 172 -17.15 6.01 0.93
CA TYR A 172 -18.44 5.56 0.40
C TYR A 172 -18.93 6.50 -0.70
N ASN A 173 -19.05 7.80 -0.42
CA ASN A 173 -19.59 8.79 -1.36
C ASN A 173 -18.80 8.79 -2.68
N TYR A 174 -17.47 8.75 -2.61
CA TYR A 174 -16.65 8.73 -3.81
C TYR A 174 -16.83 7.43 -4.62
N PHE A 175 -16.66 6.28 -3.98
CA PHE A 175 -16.64 5.00 -4.69
C PHE A 175 -18.04 4.48 -5.06
N ALA A 176 -19.11 4.89 -4.38
CA ALA A 176 -20.47 4.53 -4.76
C ALA A 176 -20.87 5.12 -6.12
N GLU A 177 -20.34 6.29 -6.49
CA GLU A 177 -20.52 6.86 -7.83
C GLU A 177 -19.53 6.25 -8.85
N VAL A 178 -18.24 6.18 -8.53
CA VAL A 178 -17.18 5.84 -9.48
C VAL A 178 -17.12 4.34 -9.84
N ILE A 179 -17.39 3.44 -8.88
CA ILE A 179 -17.22 2.00 -9.10
C ILE A 179 -18.26 1.43 -10.10
N PRO A 180 -19.55 1.79 -10.08
CA PRO A 180 -20.53 1.30 -11.04
C PRO A 180 -20.24 1.74 -12.49
N GLU A 181 -19.54 2.86 -12.66
CA GLU A 181 -19.10 3.32 -13.98
C GLU A 181 -18.02 2.41 -14.55
N ARG A 182 -17.03 2.05 -13.70
CA ARG A 182 -15.87 1.23 -14.09
C ARG A 182 -16.15 -0.27 -14.12
N HIS A 183 -17.06 -0.73 -13.26
CA HIS A 183 -17.42 -2.13 -13.11
C HIS A 183 -18.95 -2.33 -13.18
N PRO A 184 -19.55 -2.32 -14.37
CA PRO A 184 -21.01 -2.41 -14.53
C PRO A 184 -21.67 -3.64 -13.88
N VAL A 185 -20.91 -4.69 -13.62
CA VAL A 185 -21.38 -5.93 -12.94
C VAL A 185 -21.91 -5.68 -11.53
N VAL A 186 -21.52 -4.58 -10.87
CA VAL A 186 -22.00 -4.25 -9.52
C VAL A 186 -23.29 -3.42 -9.53
N ARG A 187 -23.71 -2.85 -10.66
CA ARG A 187 -24.92 -1.99 -10.74
C ARG A 187 -26.18 -2.56 -10.11
N PRO A 188 -26.50 -3.87 -10.28
CA PRO A 188 -27.70 -4.42 -9.66
C PRO A 188 -27.67 -4.42 -8.13
N VAL A 189 -26.47 -4.53 -7.53
CA VAL A 189 -26.30 -4.44 -6.08
C VAL A 189 -26.32 -2.99 -5.63
N MET A 190 -25.68 -2.11 -6.40
CA MET A 190 -25.60 -0.68 -6.10
C MET A 190 -26.96 0.02 -6.20
N PHE A 191 -27.92 -0.52 -6.95
CA PHE A 191 -29.30 0.00 -7.03
C PHE A 191 -29.99 0.12 -5.67
N PHE A 192 -29.60 -0.72 -4.70
CA PHE A 192 -30.13 -0.70 -3.32
C PHE A 192 -29.34 0.20 -2.37
N LEU A 193 -28.29 0.86 -2.86
CA LEU A 193 -27.48 1.80 -2.10
C LEU A 193 -27.95 3.22 -2.37
N ALA A 194 -27.75 4.11 -1.40
CA ALA A 194 -27.86 5.55 -1.66
C ALA A 194 -26.85 5.95 -2.71
N ASP A 195 -27.23 6.86 -3.59
CA ASP A 195 -26.33 7.39 -4.59
C ASP A 195 -25.06 7.98 -3.95
N GLY A 196 -23.93 7.77 -4.61
CA GLY A 196 -22.69 8.42 -4.23
C GLY A 196 -22.70 9.90 -4.63
N ASP A 197 -21.79 10.64 -4.02
CA ASP A 197 -21.45 12.00 -4.42
C ASP A 197 -19.91 12.12 -4.40
N ARG A 198 -19.33 12.04 -5.59
CA ARG A 198 -17.87 12.07 -5.79
C ARG A 198 -17.25 13.34 -5.22
N GLN A 199 -17.90 14.49 -5.40
CA GLN A 199 -17.38 15.76 -4.92
C GLN A 199 -17.47 15.87 -3.40
N LEU A 200 -18.60 15.49 -2.81
CA LEU A 200 -18.75 15.39 -1.38
C LEU A 200 -17.75 14.42 -0.76
N GLY A 201 -17.54 13.26 -1.40
CA GLY A 201 -16.57 12.27 -0.97
C GLY A 201 -15.14 12.84 -0.88
N LEU A 202 -14.70 13.56 -1.91
CA LEU A 202 -13.40 14.25 -1.91
C LEU A 202 -13.32 15.30 -0.81
N GLN A 203 -14.34 16.15 -0.65
CA GLN A 203 -14.38 17.18 0.40
C GLN A 203 -14.29 16.56 1.81
N GLN A 204 -15.01 15.47 2.06
CA GLN A 204 -14.95 14.76 3.35
C GLN A 204 -13.56 14.18 3.62
N LEU A 205 -12.92 13.57 2.61
CA LEU A 205 -11.56 13.06 2.74
C LEU A 205 -10.54 14.18 2.97
N GLU A 206 -10.68 15.32 2.31
CA GLU A 206 -9.84 16.50 2.52
C GLU A 206 -10.02 17.06 3.94
N GLU A 207 -11.25 17.07 4.46
CA GLU A 207 -11.51 17.47 5.83
C GLU A 207 -10.82 16.54 6.83
N VAL A 208 -10.88 15.23 6.63
CA VAL A 208 -10.16 14.25 7.46
C VAL A 208 -8.64 14.43 7.34
N ALA A 209 -8.11 14.70 6.14
CA ALA A 209 -6.69 14.95 5.93
C ALA A 209 -6.19 16.19 6.70
N ARG A 210 -7.05 17.21 6.91
CA ARG A 210 -6.70 18.40 7.69
C ARG A 210 -6.94 18.25 9.18
N GLU A 211 -8.06 17.64 9.58
CA GLU A 211 -8.61 17.73 10.94
C GLU A 211 -8.78 16.36 11.61
N GLY A 212 -8.65 15.25 10.86
CA GLY A 212 -8.71 13.90 11.40
C GLY A 212 -7.49 13.62 12.28
N ARG A 213 -7.67 12.79 13.27
CA ARG A 213 -6.60 12.38 14.20
C ARG A 213 -6.04 11.02 13.84
N TYR A 214 -6.88 10.02 13.85
CA TYR A 214 -6.48 8.63 13.61
C TYR A 214 -6.54 8.24 12.14
N ALA A 215 -7.49 8.80 11.38
CA ALA A 215 -7.67 8.51 9.96
C ALA A 215 -6.93 9.47 9.03
N ARG A 216 -6.17 10.45 9.55
CA ARG A 216 -5.47 11.46 8.73
C ARG A 216 -4.55 10.83 7.68
N ALA A 217 -3.69 9.92 8.07
CA ALA A 217 -2.76 9.28 7.14
C ALA A 217 -3.48 8.43 6.10
N GLU A 218 -4.56 7.71 6.49
CA GLU A 218 -5.40 6.97 5.54
C GLU A 218 -6.09 7.92 4.55
N ALA A 219 -6.61 9.07 5.01
CA ALA A 219 -7.25 10.05 4.14
C ALA A 219 -6.27 10.62 3.10
N LEU A 220 -5.07 11.01 3.54
CA LEU A 220 -4.00 11.46 2.63
C LEU A 220 -3.64 10.37 1.61
N TYR A 221 -3.53 9.12 2.05
CA TYR A 221 -3.25 7.99 1.18
C TYR A 221 -4.36 7.79 0.14
N PHE A 222 -5.63 7.80 0.57
CA PHE A 222 -6.76 7.63 -0.35
C PHE A 222 -6.89 8.79 -1.33
N LEU A 223 -6.73 10.05 -0.89
CA LEU A 223 -6.73 11.21 -1.79
C LEU A 223 -5.63 11.06 -2.85
N ALA A 224 -4.42 10.67 -2.45
CA ALA A 224 -3.34 10.43 -3.40
C ALA A 224 -3.69 9.32 -4.41
N GLN A 225 -4.29 8.20 -3.97
CA GLN A 225 -4.69 7.12 -4.86
C GLN A 225 -5.86 7.52 -5.77
N ILE A 226 -6.84 8.22 -5.24
CA ILE A 226 -7.99 8.73 -6.01
C ILE A 226 -7.48 9.62 -7.14
N HIS A 227 -6.71 10.65 -6.83
CA HIS A 227 -6.19 11.56 -7.84
C HIS A 227 -5.33 10.85 -8.89
N ARG A 228 -4.47 9.92 -8.48
CA ARG A 228 -3.61 9.20 -9.43
C ARG A 228 -4.32 8.16 -10.29
N LEU A 229 -5.18 7.34 -9.69
CA LEU A 229 -5.71 6.15 -10.35
C LEU A 229 -7.11 6.35 -10.92
N PHE A 230 -7.87 7.27 -10.36
CA PHE A 230 -9.26 7.50 -10.74
C PHE A 230 -9.43 8.82 -11.48
N GLU A 231 -8.78 9.88 -11.03
CA GLU A 231 -8.85 11.19 -11.67
C GLU A 231 -7.78 11.40 -12.76
N GLY A 232 -6.69 10.61 -12.72
CA GLY A 232 -5.54 10.78 -13.63
C GLY A 232 -4.75 12.07 -13.40
N ASP A 233 -4.85 12.64 -12.20
CA ASP A 233 -4.19 13.89 -11.80
C ASP A 233 -3.03 13.64 -10.82
N ASP A 234 -1.87 13.31 -11.37
CA ASP A 234 -0.64 13.16 -10.59
C ASP A 234 -0.20 14.48 -9.91
N ARG A 235 -0.62 15.65 -10.45
CA ARG A 235 -0.27 16.94 -9.86
C ARG A 235 -1.03 17.18 -8.56
N ALA A 236 -2.32 16.89 -8.54
CA ALA A 236 -3.15 16.97 -7.34
C ALA A 236 -2.74 15.91 -6.28
N ALA A 237 -2.26 14.75 -6.71
CA ALA A 237 -1.83 13.68 -5.82
C ALA A 237 -0.52 13.98 -5.08
N LEU A 238 0.40 14.74 -5.72
CA LEU A 238 1.77 14.92 -5.21
C LEU A 238 1.84 15.54 -3.80
N PRO A 239 1.09 16.59 -3.45
CA PRO A 239 1.13 17.18 -2.11
C PRO A 239 0.83 16.17 -1.00
N TYR A 240 -0.18 15.32 -1.18
CA TYR A 240 -0.54 14.28 -0.20
C TYR A 240 0.57 13.24 -0.02
N LEU A 241 1.24 12.85 -1.11
CA LEU A 241 2.38 11.91 -1.06
C LEU A 241 3.63 12.52 -0.45
N VAL A 242 3.85 13.83 -0.62
CA VAL A 242 4.93 14.56 0.05
C VAL A 242 4.69 14.53 1.54
N GLU A 243 3.51 14.91 2.00
CA GLU A 243 3.13 14.95 3.41
C GLU A 243 3.23 13.56 4.07
N LEU A 244 2.67 12.52 3.44
CA LEU A 244 2.78 11.13 3.93
C LEU A 244 4.23 10.68 4.08
N HIS A 245 5.08 11.01 3.10
CA HIS A 245 6.49 10.63 3.15
C HIS A 245 7.26 11.42 4.22
N GLU A 246 6.88 12.67 4.50
CA GLU A 246 7.45 13.48 5.58
C GLU A 246 6.99 12.99 6.96
N MET A 247 5.72 12.60 7.10
CA MET A 247 5.22 12.00 8.35
C MET A 247 5.88 10.64 8.65
N TYR A 248 6.08 9.81 7.62
CA TYR A 248 6.56 8.44 7.74
C TYR A 248 7.69 8.14 6.72
N PRO A 249 8.89 8.70 6.91
CA PRO A 249 9.99 8.60 5.93
C PRO A 249 10.56 7.19 5.79
N GLY A 250 10.23 6.28 6.73
CA GLY A 250 10.54 4.86 6.67
C GLY A 250 9.55 4.03 5.86
N ASN A 251 8.39 4.60 5.48
CA ASN A 251 7.36 3.86 4.77
C ASN A 251 7.69 3.67 3.29
N ALA A 252 8.00 2.43 2.91
CA ALA A 252 8.40 2.08 1.55
C ALA A 252 7.31 2.35 0.50
N LEU A 253 6.02 2.24 0.87
CA LEU A 253 4.90 2.49 -0.04
C LEU A 253 4.79 3.96 -0.39
N PHE A 254 4.81 4.85 0.61
CA PHE A 254 4.76 6.29 0.41
C PHE A 254 5.98 6.79 -0.36
N HIS A 255 7.15 6.25 -0.04
CA HIS A 255 8.39 6.55 -0.73
C HIS A 255 8.30 6.24 -2.24
N ARG A 256 7.88 5.01 -2.59
CA ARG A 256 7.72 4.58 -4.00
C ARG A 256 6.65 5.37 -4.73
N TYR A 257 5.50 5.65 -4.08
CA TYR A 257 4.42 6.41 -4.71
C TYR A 257 4.83 7.86 -5.00
N ARG A 258 5.52 8.52 -4.07
CA ARG A 258 6.08 9.85 -4.30
C ARG A 258 7.06 9.82 -5.48
N ALA A 259 8.00 8.87 -5.51
CA ALA A 259 8.95 8.72 -6.61
C ALA A 259 8.26 8.52 -7.96
N ARG A 260 7.27 7.64 -8.03
CA ARG A 260 6.50 7.33 -9.25
C ARG A 260 5.73 8.54 -9.75
N THR A 261 5.09 9.29 -8.85
CA THR A 261 4.33 10.49 -9.18
C THR A 261 5.24 11.59 -9.72
N LEU A 262 6.40 11.80 -9.11
CA LEU A 262 7.41 12.74 -9.64
C LEU A 262 7.87 12.35 -11.06
N ILE A 263 8.11 11.07 -11.32
CA ILE A 263 8.46 10.58 -12.66
C ILE A 263 7.31 10.83 -13.65
N ALA A 264 6.05 10.57 -13.27
CA ALA A 264 4.89 10.81 -14.11
C ALA A 264 4.75 12.29 -14.47
N LEU A 265 5.08 13.20 -13.56
CA LEU A 265 5.12 14.65 -13.76
C LEU A 265 6.36 15.14 -14.52
N GLY A 266 7.24 14.24 -14.99
CA GLY A 266 8.46 14.60 -15.69
C GLY A 266 9.61 15.06 -14.78
N ARG A 267 9.45 15.09 -13.47
CA ARG A 267 10.47 15.47 -12.48
C ARG A 267 11.45 14.31 -12.22
N TRP A 268 12.14 13.91 -13.30
CA TRP A 268 12.98 12.70 -13.31
C TRP A 268 14.13 12.71 -12.31
N VAL A 269 14.79 13.85 -12.13
CA VAL A 269 15.94 13.96 -11.21
C VAL A 269 15.51 13.64 -9.78
N GLU A 270 14.42 14.24 -9.35
CA GLU A 270 13.88 14.03 -8.00
C GLU A 270 13.33 12.61 -7.81
N GLY A 271 12.51 12.14 -8.76
CA GLY A 271 11.94 10.80 -8.68
C GLY A 271 12.99 9.69 -8.70
N VAL A 272 14.05 9.84 -9.50
CA VAL A 272 15.16 8.87 -9.54
C VAL A 272 15.99 8.91 -8.27
N GLY A 273 16.25 10.10 -7.70
CA GLY A 273 16.91 10.21 -6.40
C GLY A 273 16.19 9.44 -5.29
N LEU A 274 14.85 9.53 -5.27
CA LEU A 274 14.05 8.72 -4.35
C LEU A 274 14.16 7.21 -4.65
N TYR A 275 14.16 6.81 -5.91
CA TYR A 275 14.34 5.40 -6.28
C TYR A 275 15.74 4.86 -5.96
N GLU A 276 16.79 5.65 -6.05
CA GLU A 276 18.14 5.29 -5.58
C GLU A 276 18.14 5.00 -4.08
N GLU A 277 17.41 5.80 -3.31
CA GLU A 277 17.20 5.58 -1.89
C GLU A 277 16.39 4.30 -1.63
N VAL A 278 15.29 4.06 -2.36
CA VAL A 278 14.51 2.81 -2.28
C VAL A 278 15.41 1.60 -2.54
N ALA A 279 16.22 1.63 -3.59
CA ALA A 279 17.14 0.54 -3.92
C ALA A 279 18.21 0.33 -2.82
N ARG A 280 18.71 1.40 -2.22
CA ARG A 280 19.68 1.33 -1.12
C ARG A 280 19.06 0.69 0.13
N ARG A 281 17.88 1.13 0.54
CA ARG A 281 17.16 0.60 1.72
C ARG A 281 16.75 -0.87 1.53
N SER A 282 16.34 -1.24 0.32
CA SER A 282 16.01 -2.65 -0.01
C SER A 282 17.24 -3.55 0.10
N ARG A 283 18.41 -3.12 -0.41
CA ARG A 283 19.67 -3.88 -0.22
C ARG A 283 20.08 -3.99 1.26
N GLY A 284 19.73 -3.00 2.06
CA GLY A 284 19.96 -3.03 3.51
C GLY A 284 18.95 -3.87 4.29
N GLY A 285 17.97 -4.52 3.65
CA GLY A 285 16.96 -5.36 4.32
C GLY A 285 15.99 -4.55 5.19
N GLN A 286 15.82 -3.25 4.95
CA GLN A 286 14.92 -2.42 5.74
C GLN A 286 13.47 -2.89 5.57
N ALA A 287 12.71 -2.94 6.66
CA ALA A 287 11.31 -3.36 6.67
C ALA A 287 10.48 -2.62 5.62
N GLY A 288 9.62 -3.35 4.90
CA GLY A 288 8.77 -2.82 3.82
C GLY A 288 9.45 -2.56 2.48
N TYR A 289 10.79 -2.55 2.42
CA TYR A 289 11.53 -2.38 1.15
C TYR A 289 11.79 -3.73 0.47
N HIS A 290 10.73 -4.32 -0.06
CA HIS A 290 10.74 -5.65 -0.65
C HIS A 290 11.43 -5.71 -2.01
N LEU A 291 11.73 -6.94 -2.44
CA LEU A 291 12.36 -7.25 -3.72
C LEU A 291 11.60 -6.64 -4.92
N ARG A 292 10.26 -6.67 -4.92
CA ARG A 292 9.45 -6.02 -5.98
C ARG A 292 9.69 -4.52 -6.06
N GLY A 293 9.77 -3.83 -4.92
CA GLY A 293 10.09 -2.40 -4.87
C GLY A 293 11.51 -2.09 -5.36
N HIS A 294 12.45 -3.00 -5.10
CA HIS A 294 13.82 -2.88 -5.61
C HIS A 294 13.87 -3.00 -7.14
N ILE A 295 13.15 -3.96 -7.71
CA ILE A 295 13.07 -4.13 -9.17
C ILE A 295 12.42 -2.89 -9.82
N GLU A 296 11.33 -2.36 -9.23
CA GLU A 296 10.72 -1.10 -9.66
C GLU A 296 11.74 0.05 -9.65
N ALA A 297 12.49 0.20 -8.57
CA ALA A 297 13.50 1.25 -8.44
C ALA A 297 14.59 1.13 -9.51
N LEU A 298 15.15 -0.06 -9.70
CA LEU A 298 16.16 -0.33 -10.72
C LEU A 298 15.62 -0.11 -12.15
N TYR A 299 14.35 -0.43 -12.39
CA TYR A 299 13.72 -0.12 -13.68
C TYR A 299 13.71 1.38 -13.95
N TYR A 300 13.30 2.22 -13.01
CA TYR A 300 13.25 3.67 -13.23
C TYR A 300 14.64 4.30 -13.27
N ILE A 301 15.61 3.83 -12.50
CA ILE A 301 17.01 4.23 -12.56
C ILE A 301 17.60 3.89 -13.95
N GLY A 302 17.40 2.65 -14.41
CA GLY A 302 17.85 2.20 -15.72
C GLY A 302 17.18 2.97 -16.87
N LYS A 303 15.86 3.21 -16.78
CA LYS A 303 15.09 3.97 -17.76
C LYS A 303 15.57 5.42 -17.86
N ASN A 304 15.94 6.04 -16.73
CA ASN A 304 16.53 7.38 -16.75
C ASN A 304 17.92 7.38 -17.41
N ALA A 305 18.77 6.39 -17.10
CA ALA A 305 20.06 6.23 -17.76
C ALA A 305 19.90 6.02 -19.27
N PHE A 306 18.95 5.19 -19.69
CA PHE A 306 18.60 4.99 -21.10
C PHE A 306 18.15 6.30 -21.78
N ARG A 307 17.28 7.08 -21.14
CA ARG A 307 16.85 8.40 -21.65
C ARG A 307 18.02 9.35 -21.85
N GLN A 308 18.99 9.33 -20.95
CA GLN A 308 20.20 10.16 -20.98
C GLN A 308 21.31 9.58 -21.88
N ARG A 309 21.02 8.53 -22.65
CA ARG A 309 22.00 7.83 -23.51
C ARG A 309 23.22 7.24 -22.76
N ARG A 310 23.09 7.04 -21.43
CA ARG A 310 24.12 6.36 -20.59
C ARG A 310 23.90 4.85 -20.64
N ARG A 311 24.24 4.24 -21.80
CA ARG A 311 23.85 2.87 -22.16
C ARG A 311 24.37 1.82 -21.19
N GLU A 312 25.65 1.91 -20.81
CA GLU A 312 26.28 0.96 -19.88
C GLU A 312 25.65 1.05 -18.48
N ALA A 313 25.28 2.23 -18.02
CA ALA A 313 24.58 2.43 -16.76
C ALA A 313 23.17 1.85 -16.82
N ALA A 314 22.47 1.99 -17.94
CA ALA A 314 21.16 1.39 -18.17
C ALA A 314 21.24 -0.14 -18.13
N VAL A 315 22.20 -0.75 -18.86
CA VAL A 315 22.44 -2.19 -18.84
C VAL A 315 22.70 -2.69 -17.43
N ARG A 316 23.61 -2.05 -16.67
CA ARG A 316 23.87 -2.46 -15.27
C ARG A 316 22.60 -2.52 -14.43
N SER A 317 21.78 -1.47 -14.49
CA SER A 317 20.54 -1.42 -13.70
C SER A 317 19.53 -2.49 -14.12
N PHE A 318 19.33 -2.66 -15.43
CA PHE A 318 18.36 -3.61 -15.96
C PHE A 318 18.79 -5.08 -15.77
N VAL A 319 20.09 -5.40 -15.90
CA VAL A 319 20.59 -6.75 -15.65
C VAL A 319 20.39 -7.16 -14.20
N VAL A 320 20.66 -6.27 -13.25
CA VAL A 320 20.40 -6.55 -11.84
C VAL A 320 18.89 -6.71 -11.60
N ALA A 321 18.06 -5.84 -12.17
CA ALA A 321 16.60 -5.91 -12.02
C ALA A 321 16.04 -7.23 -12.62
N ASP A 322 16.57 -7.68 -13.75
CA ASP A 322 16.17 -8.95 -14.40
C ASP A 322 16.57 -10.17 -13.56
N SER A 323 17.79 -10.18 -13.01
CA SER A 323 18.25 -11.25 -12.11
C SER A 323 17.37 -11.34 -10.84
N LEU A 324 17.05 -10.20 -10.23
CA LEU A 324 16.14 -10.17 -9.07
C LEU A 324 14.72 -10.62 -9.44
N GLY A 325 14.24 -10.27 -10.63
CA GLY A 325 12.95 -10.71 -11.16
C GLY A 325 12.90 -12.23 -11.37
N PHE A 326 14.00 -12.83 -11.78
CA PHE A 326 14.10 -14.29 -11.90
C PHE A 326 14.04 -15.00 -10.55
N THR A 327 14.76 -14.48 -9.53
CA THR A 327 14.70 -14.99 -8.16
C THR A 327 13.28 -14.94 -7.60
N LEU A 328 12.59 -13.79 -7.76
CA LEU A 328 11.22 -13.61 -7.31
C LEU A 328 10.26 -14.61 -8.00
N GLY A 329 10.41 -14.84 -9.30
CA GLY A 329 9.58 -15.80 -10.07
C GLY A 329 9.80 -17.26 -9.64
N ALA A 330 10.99 -17.61 -9.18
CA ALA A 330 11.31 -18.95 -8.68
C ALA A 330 10.71 -19.21 -7.29
N GLU A 331 10.62 -18.19 -6.44
CA GLU A 331 10.06 -18.26 -5.09
C GLU A 331 8.53 -18.24 -5.08
N ALA A 332 7.94 -17.42 -5.95
CA ALA A 332 6.48 -17.30 -6.09
C ALA A 332 5.98 -18.33 -7.09
N LYS A 333 5.71 -19.55 -6.62
CA LYS A 333 5.04 -20.59 -7.43
C LYS A 333 3.79 -19.98 -8.09
N GLU A 334 3.88 -19.70 -9.40
CA GLU A 334 2.79 -19.50 -10.36
C GLU A 334 2.29 -18.10 -10.74
N GLN A 335 2.40 -17.00 -10.00
CA GLN A 335 1.68 -15.80 -10.45
C GLN A 335 2.42 -14.46 -10.40
N ALA A 336 3.61 -14.41 -9.95
CA ALA A 336 4.26 -13.13 -9.69
C ALA A 336 5.46 -12.86 -10.58
N ALA A 337 5.28 -12.97 -11.87
CA ALA A 337 6.14 -12.18 -12.76
C ALA A 337 5.88 -10.70 -12.36
N ASN A 338 6.83 -10.10 -11.65
CA ASN A 338 6.77 -8.68 -11.34
C ASN A 338 6.42 -7.93 -12.62
N GLY A 339 5.36 -7.11 -12.59
CA GLY A 339 4.92 -6.35 -13.77
C GLY A 339 6.02 -5.48 -14.39
N TYR A 340 7.14 -5.28 -13.69
CA TYR A 340 8.33 -4.62 -14.21
C TYR A 340 9.27 -5.55 -15.00
N SER A 341 9.25 -6.88 -14.82
CA SER A 341 10.17 -7.81 -15.50
C SER A 341 10.05 -7.73 -17.03
N ALA A 342 8.83 -7.62 -17.55
CA ALA A 342 8.63 -7.43 -19.00
C ALA A 342 9.17 -6.08 -19.48
N LEU A 343 8.96 -5.00 -18.70
CA LEU A 343 9.47 -3.67 -19.04
C LEU A 343 10.98 -3.58 -18.92
N VAL A 344 11.58 -4.20 -17.92
CA VAL A 344 13.03 -4.30 -17.73
C VAL A 344 13.67 -4.96 -18.94
N ASN A 345 13.16 -6.14 -19.36
CA ASN A 345 13.69 -6.86 -20.52
C ASN A 345 13.46 -6.09 -21.83
N LEU A 346 12.34 -5.38 -21.97
CA LEU A 346 12.10 -4.55 -23.15
C LEU A 346 13.15 -3.43 -23.27
N TYR A 347 13.39 -2.67 -22.20
CA TYR A 347 14.38 -1.59 -22.22
C TYR A 347 15.82 -2.12 -22.28
N LEU A 348 16.12 -3.27 -21.69
CA LEU A 348 17.42 -3.93 -21.81
C LEU A 348 17.69 -4.32 -23.25
N GLY A 349 16.71 -4.94 -23.94
CA GLY A 349 16.82 -5.26 -25.35
C GLY A 349 17.02 -4.05 -26.24
N MET A 350 16.25 -2.97 -26.02
CA MET A 350 16.43 -1.70 -26.72
C MET A 350 17.84 -1.11 -26.47
N THR A 351 18.37 -1.25 -25.26
CA THR A 351 19.71 -0.78 -24.92
C THR A 351 20.80 -1.60 -25.60
N TYR A 352 20.63 -2.92 -25.69
CA TYR A 352 21.55 -3.80 -26.42
C TYR A 352 21.55 -3.52 -27.93
N ASP A 353 20.39 -3.24 -28.53
CA ASP A 353 20.33 -2.79 -29.93
C ASP A 353 21.11 -1.49 -30.15
N GLU A 354 20.99 -0.49 -29.26
CA GLU A 354 21.79 0.74 -29.33
C GLU A 354 23.30 0.52 -29.15
N LEU A 355 23.71 -0.59 -28.53
CA LEU A 355 25.10 -1.01 -28.37
C LEU A 355 25.58 -1.93 -29.51
N GLY A 356 24.76 -2.23 -30.51
CA GLY A 356 25.07 -3.16 -31.59
C GLY A 356 25.11 -4.64 -31.17
N GLN A 357 24.59 -4.97 -29.99
CA GLN A 357 24.58 -6.33 -29.43
C GLN A 357 23.26 -7.05 -29.75
N ARG A 358 23.05 -7.28 -31.07
CA ARG A 358 21.76 -7.77 -31.61
C ARG A 358 21.27 -9.06 -30.96
N ASP A 359 22.15 -10.05 -30.82
CA ASP A 359 21.75 -11.36 -30.27
C ASP A 359 21.30 -11.25 -28.82
N ALA A 360 21.92 -10.37 -28.02
CA ALA A 360 21.50 -10.09 -26.66
C ALA A 360 20.14 -9.38 -26.63
N ALA A 361 19.93 -8.44 -27.57
CA ALA A 361 18.65 -7.74 -27.68
C ALA A 361 17.50 -8.71 -28.02
N VAL A 362 17.70 -9.62 -29.00
CA VAL A 362 16.68 -10.61 -29.38
C VAL A 362 16.33 -11.52 -28.21
N ARG A 363 17.34 -12.02 -27.46
CA ARG A 363 17.05 -12.81 -26.25
C ARG A 363 16.20 -12.05 -25.22
N CYS A 364 16.45 -10.77 -25.03
CA CYS A 364 15.62 -9.95 -24.13
C CYS A 364 14.18 -9.82 -24.64
N PHE A 365 13.97 -9.59 -25.94
CA PHE A 365 12.63 -9.52 -26.53
C PHE A 365 11.88 -10.85 -26.45
N ASP A 366 12.59 -11.98 -26.63
CA ASP A 366 12.01 -13.33 -26.43
C ASP A 366 11.55 -13.52 -24.97
N ARG A 367 12.32 -13.05 -24.00
CA ARG A 367 11.91 -13.06 -22.58
C ARG A 367 10.70 -12.18 -22.32
N VAL A 368 10.59 -10.99 -22.94
CA VAL A 368 9.38 -10.16 -22.83
C VAL A 368 8.14 -10.94 -23.27
N LEU A 369 8.25 -11.68 -24.39
CA LEU A 369 7.12 -12.46 -24.95
C LEU A 369 6.75 -13.68 -24.11
N ALA A 370 7.66 -14.17 -23.28
CA ALA A 370 7.43 -15.27 -22.32
C ALA A 370 6.84 -14.80 -20.98
N LEU A 371 6.85 -13.50 -20.71
CA LEU A 371 6.32 -12.88 -19.48
C LEU A 371 4.89 -12.35 -19.72
N PRO A 372 4.09 -12.15 -18.66
CA PRO A 372 2.79 -11.47 -18.79
C PRO A 372 2.92 -10.10 -19.46
N GLU A 373 2.00 -9.78 -20.35
CA GLU A 373 2.01 -8.50 -21.06
C GLU A 373 1.81 -7.32 -20.11
N ARG A 374 2.64 -6.27 -20.28
CA ARG A 374 2.51 -5.02 -19.55
C ARG A 374 2.40 -3.85 -20.52
N GLY A 375 1.21 -3.26 -20.60
CA GLY A 375 0.93 -2.20 -21.57
C GLY A 375 1.16 -2.69 -23.01
N THR A 376 2.05 -2.05 -23.76
CA THR A 376 2.39 -2.40 -25.14
C THR A 376 3.65 -3.26 -25.28
N SER A 377 4.12 -3.87 -24.17
CA SER A 377 5.42 -4.57 -24.16
C SER A 377 5.54 -5.67 -25.20
N HIS A 378 4.52 -6.52 -25.37
CA HIS A 378 4.55 -7.60 -26.37
C HIS A 378 4.52 -7.07 -27.80
N LYS A 379 3.71 -6.03 -28.08
CA LYS A 379 3.68 -5.39 -29.40
C LYS A 379 5.06 -4.86 -29.80
N LEU A 380 5.70 -4.14 -28.86
CA LEU A 380 7.03 -3.56 -29.10
C LEU A 380 8.10 -4.64 -29.21
N ALA A 381 8.08 -5.64 -28.34
CA ALA A 381 9.04 -6.77 -28.40
C ALA A 381 8.95 -7.52 -29.73
N ARG A 382 7.74 -7.79 -30.26
CA ARG A 382 7.56 -8.41 -31.58
C ARG A 382 8.14 -7.57 -32.71
N SER A 383 7.96 -6.23 -32.63
CA SER A 383 8.52 -5.31 -33.61
C SER A 383 10.04 -5.30 -33.58
N TYR A 384 10.62 -5.08 -32.37
CA TYR A 384 12.07 -4.97 -32.20
C TYR A 384 12.80 -6.31 -32.36
N ARG A 385 12.11 -7.46 -32.20
CA ARG A 385 12.65 -8.78 -32.55
C ARG A 385 12.87 -8.94 -34.04
N LYS A 386 12.02 -8.34 -34.90
CA LYS A 386 12.15 -8.39 -36.36
C LYS A 386 13.17 -7.38 -36.86
N GLU A 387 13.06 -6.16 -36.37
CA GLU A 387 13.89 -5.03 -36.77
C GLU A 387 14.55 -4.42 -35.53
N PRO A 388 15.87 -4.16 -35.52
CA PRO A 388 16.55 -3.57 -34.38
C PRO A 388 15.86 -2.27 -33.93
N PHE A 389 15.81 -2.07 -32.61
CA PHE A 389 15.38 -0.78 -32.07
C PHE A 389 16.30 0.32 -32.56
N ALA A 390 15.74 1.30 -33.24
CA ALA A 390 16.42 2.54 -33.61
C ALA A 390 15.68 3.72 -32.97
N ARG A 391 16.42 4.56 -32.26
CA ARG A 391 15.85 5.79 -31.69
C ARG A 391 15.59 6.76 -32.84
N GLN A 392 14.34 7.22 -32.99
CA GLN A 392 14.05 8.30 -33.91
C GLN A 392 14.82 9.55 -33.45
N GLU A 393 15.65 10.09 -34.32
CA GLU A 393 16.28 11.38 -34.11
C GLU A 393 15.18 12.45 -34.22
N ARG A 394 14.93 13.14 -33.11
CA ARG A 394 14.05 14.32 -33.07
C ARG A 394 14.90 15.57 -33.01
#